data_cb8adb480855209d5c1d7172638351f4
#
_entry.id   cb8adb480855209d5c1d7172638351f4
#
_cell.length_a   1.000
_cell.length_b   1.000
_cell.length_c   1.000
_cell.angle_alpha   90.00
_cell.angle_beta   90.00
_cell.angle_gamma   90.00
#
_symmetry.space_group_name_H-M   'P 1'
#
loop_
_entity.id
_entity.type
_entity.pdbx_description
1 polymer ?
#
loop_
_entity_poly.entity_id
_entity_poly.type
_entity_poly.pdbx_seq_one_letter_code
_entity_poly.pdbx_strand_id
1 'polypeptide(L)'
;SHCAKMIADYYKRYDNHKGTQFVFSDLGTYRPGEFNVYSEIKRKLIEDYGIPSSEIRFIQECKNERARKAVIAAMNEGSVRVLFGSTSMLGTGVNAQKRCVAIHHLDTPWVRHEVA
;
A
#
# COMPACT_ATOMS: atom_id res chain seq x y z
N SER A 1 11.27 -4.31 9.81
CA SER A 1 11.01 -2.88 9.81
C SER A 1 9.72 -2.57 10.56
N HIS A 2 9.71 -1.43 11.20
CA HIS A 2 8.54 -1.02 11.97
C HIS A 2 7.31 -0.83 11.08
N CYS A 3 7.52 -0.30 9.90
CA CYS A 3 6.41 -0.06 8.98
C CYS A 3 5.76 -1.37 8.53
N ALA A 4 6.57 -2.38 8.22
CA ALA A 4 6.03 -3.68 7.83
C ALA A 4 5.19 -4.28 8.96
N LYS A 5 5.66 -4.17 10.20
CA LYS A 5 4.90 -4.67 11.34
C LYS A 5 3.57 -3.96 11.48
N MET A 6 3.55 -2.64 11.35
CA MET A 6 2.32 -1.86 11.45
C MET A 6 1.33 -2.26 10.36
N ILE A 7 1.81 -2.41 9.13
CA ILE A 7 0.95 -2.84 8.03
C ILE A 7 0.35 -4.21 8.31
N ALA A 8 1.17 -5.13 8.80
CA ALA A 8 0.69 -6.47 9.11
C ALA A 8 -0.33 -6.47 10.24
N ASP A 9 -0.13 -5.64 11.26
CA ASP A 9 -1.07 -5.53 12.37
C ASP A 9 -2.44 -5.02 11.88
N TYR A 10 -2.45 -3.99 11.04
CA TYR A 10 -3.71 -3.50 10.47
C TYR A 10 -4.35 -4.52 9.54
N TYR A 11 -3.53 -5.22 8.76
CA TYR A 11 -4.02 -6.27 7.87
C TYR A 11 -4.83 -7.30 8.65
N LYS A 12 -4.31 -7.77 9.76
CA LYS A 12 -4.98 -8.77 10.58
C LYS A 12 -6.20 -8.20 11.28
N ARG A 13 -6.05 -7.00 11.86
CA ARG A 13 -7.12 -6.39 12.64
C ARG A 13 -8.39 -6.17 11.82
N TYR A 14 -8.21 -5.77 10.57
CA TYR A 14 -9.34 -5.42 9.71
C TYR A 14 -9.59 -6.45 8.61
N ASP A 15 -9.18 -7.68 8.83
CA ASP A 15 -9.34 -8.73 7.82
C ASP A 15 -10.81 -9.05 7.53
N ASN A 16 -11.67 -8.97 8.53
CA ASN A 16 -13.09 -9.23 8.34
C ASN A 16 -13.74 -8.32 7.32
N HIS A 17 -13.28 -7.09 7.24
CA HIS A 17 -13.81 -6.08 6.33
C HIS A 17 -12.94 -5.87 5.12
N LYS A 18 -11.89 -6.67 4.97
CA LYS A 18 -10.91 -6.48 3.91
C LYS A 18 -10.38 -5.04 3.91
N GLY A 19 -10.04 -4.54 5.09
CA GLY A 19 -9.51 -3.19 5.24
C GLY A 19 -8.26 -2.99 4.41
N THR A 20 -8.16 -1.83 3.74
CA THR A 20 -7.05 -1.52 2.86
C THR A 20 -6.14 -0.47 3.45
N GLN A 21 -4.91 -0.42 2.97
CA GLN A 21 -3.91 0.51 3.45
C GLN A 21 -3.15 1.10 2.29
N PHE A 22 -2.78 2.37 2.42
CA PHE A 22 -1.88 3.02 1.48
C PHE A 22 -0.53 3.22 2.14
N VAL A 23 0.53 3.06 1.35
CA VAL A 23 1.90 3.32 1.80
C VAL A 23 2.50 4.31 0.83
N PHE A 24 2.75 5.52 1.29
CA PHE A 24 3.20 6.62 0.43
C PHE A 24 4.66 6.99 0.70
N SER A 25 5.39 7.25 -0.37
CA SER A 25 6.71 7.84 -0.29
C SER A 25 6.96 8.69 -1.53
N ASP A 26 7.53 9.86 -1.32
CA ASP A 26 7.93 10.75 -2.39
C ASP A 26 9.45 10.79 -2.57
N LEU A 27 10.19 10.13 -1.68
CA LEU A 27 11.65 10.21 -1.67
C LEU A 27 12.35 9.32 -2.67
N GLY A 28 11.66 8.40 -3.24
CA GLY A 28 12.28 7.49 -4.19
C GLY A 28 11.26 6.91 -5.11
N THR A 29 11.74 6.33 -6.19
CA THR A 29 10.89 5.68 -7.16
C THR A 29 11.10 4.18 -7.04
N TYR A 30 10.03 3.43 -7.01
CA TYR A 30 10.14 1.99 -7.07
C TYR A 30 10.81 1.60 -8.40
N ARG A 31 11.87 0.79 -8.33
CA ARG A 31 12.59 0.30 -9.51
C ARG A 31 12.71 -1.20 -9.41
N PRO A 32 12.03 -1.94 -10.28
CA PRO A 32 12.12 -3.40 -10.25
C PRO A 32 13.58 -3.85 -10.39
N GLY A 33 13.96 -4.84 -9.62
CA GLY A 33 15.30 -5.38 -9.65
C GLY A 33 16.32 -4.64 -8.80
N GLU A 34 15.94 -3.51 -8.19
CA GLU A 34 16.82 -2.76 -7.30
C GLU A 34 16.29 -2.83 -5.88
N PHE A 35 17.20 -2.84 -4.92
CA PHE A 35 16.84 -2.74 -3.53
C PHE A 35 16.26 -1.35 -3.25
N ASN A 36 15.14 -1.30 -2.58
CA ASN A 36 14.58 -0.05 -2.09
C ASN A 36 13.64 -0.36 -0.94
N VAL A 37 13.22 0.69 -0.25
CA VAL A 37 12.38 0.54 0.94
C VAL A 37 11.06 -0.18 0.62
N TYR A 38 10.47 0.13 -0.51
CA TYR A 38 9.21 -0.52 -0.91
C TYR A 38 9.38 -2.02 -1.09
N SER A 39 10.43 -2.41 -1.81
CA SER A 39 10.68 -3.82 -2.08
C SER A 39 10.95 -4.59 -0.79
N GLU A 40 11.69 -3.98 0.14
CA GLU A 40 11.98 -4.61 1.41
C GLU A 40 10.74 -4.79 2.26
N ILE A 41 9.88 -3.78 2.31
CA ILE A 41 8.63 -3.87 3.06
C ILE A 41 7.75 -4.96 2.47
N LYS A 42 7.62 -4.98 1.13
CA LYS A 42 6.81 -6.02 0.47
C LYS A 42 7.34 -7.41 0.79
N ARG A 43 8.67 -7.59 0.70
CA ARG A 43 9.27 -8.88 1.00
C ARG A 43 8.92 -9.34 2.41
N LYS A 44 9.03 -8.44 3.38
CA LYS A 44 8.70 -8.77 4.76
C LYS A 44 7.23 -9.10 4.96
N LEU A 45 6.35 -8.37 4.31
CA LEU A 45 4.92 -8.64 4.42
C LEU A 45 4.59 -10.04 3.90
N ILE A 46 5.25 -10.46 2.83
CA ILE A 46 5.02 -11.77 2.26
C ILE A 46 5.69 -12.86 3.10
N GLU A 47 6.98 -12.70 3.39
CA GLU A 47 7.77 -13.77 4.00
C GLU A 47 7.58 -13.89 5.50
N ASP A 48 7.49 -12.76 6.19
CA ASP A 48 7.41 -12.78 7.65
C ASP A 48 5.98 -12.80 8.16
N TYR A 49 5.05 -12.25 7.39
CA TYR A 49 3.67 -12.11 7.84
C TYR A 49 2.66 -12.88 7.01
N GLY A 50 3.10 -13.50 5.93
CA GLY A 50 2.24 -14.38 5.15
C GLY A 50 1.16 -13.71 4.31
N ILE A 51 1.30 -12.42 4.02
CA ILE A 51 0.32 -11.72 3.20
C ILE A 51 0.52 -12.12 1.75
N PRO A 52 -0.54 -12.55 1.05
CA PRO A 52 -0.39 -12.95 -0.36
C PRO A 52 0.15 -11.81 -1.23
N SER A 53 1.10 -12.13 -2.10
CA SER A 53 1.69 -11.16 -3.00
C SER A 53 0.64 -10.45 -3.86
N SER A 54 -0.41 -11.16 -4.25
CA SER A 54 -1.47 -10.59 -5.09
C SER A 54 -2.26 -9.48 -4.39
N GLU A 55 -2.18 -9.40 -3.08
CA GLU A 55 -2.89 -8.37 -2.32
C GLU A 55 -2.04 -7.14 -2.08
N ILE A 56 -0.81 -7.13 -2.56
CA ILE A 56 0.12 -6.01 -2.40
C ILE A 56 0.49 -5.52 -3.80
N ARG A 57 0.24 -4.23 -4.07
CA ARG A 57 0.51 -3.69 -5.39
C ARG A 57 1.29 -2.37 -5.30
N PHE A 58 2.02 -2.07 -6.34
CA PHE A 58 2.73 -0.80 -6.51
C PHE A 58 2.08 -0.06 -7.65
N ILE A 59 1.66 1.18 -7.39
CA ILE A 59 1.01 1.97 -8.45
C ILE A 59 1.98 2.26 -9.60
N GLN A 60 3.27 2.34 -9.28
CA GLN A 60 4.29 2.61 -10.29
C GLN A 60 4.40 1.49 -11.33
N GLU A 61 3.91 0.31 -11.01
CA GLU A 61 3.89 -0.80 -11.96
C GLU A 61 2.75 -0.71 -12.96
N CYS A 62 1.80 0.16 -12.74
CA CYS A 62 0.67 0.34 -13.65
C CYS A 62 1.11 1.13 -14.86
N LYS A 63 1.02 0.54 -16.04
CA LYS A 63 1.56 1.12 -17.27
C LYS A 63 0.69 2.22 -17.86
N ASN A 64 -0.58 2.26 -17.51
CA ASN A 64 -1.51 3.22 -18.08
C ASN A 64 -2.67 3.46 -17.12
N GLU A 65 -3.54 4.37 -17.51
CA GLU A 65 -4.69 4.75 -16.70
C GLU A 65 -5.63 3.58 -16.44
N ARG A 66 -5.82 2.73 -17.44
CA ARG A 66 -6.69 1.58 -17.30
C ARG A 66 -6.17 0.63 -16.20
N ALA A 67 -4.86 0.40 -16.18
CA ALA A 67 -4.25 -0.45 -15.16
C ALA A 67 -4.39 0.18 -13.77
N ARG A 68 -4.22 1.50 -13.67
CA ARG A 68 -4.40 2.19 -12.40
C ARG A 68 -5.83 2.08 -11.90
N LYS A 69 -6.80 2.28 -12.80
CA LYS A 69 -8.21 2.15 -12.42
C LYS A 69 -8.55 0.74 -11.95
N ALA A 70 -7.94 -0.26 -12.58
CA ALA A 70 -8.17 -1.65 -12.17
C ALA A 70 -7.66 -1.92 -10.76
N VAL A 71 -6.48 -1.38 -10.41
CA VAL A 71 -5.94 -1.54 -9.06
C VAL A 71 -6.81 -0.81 -8.04
N ILE A 72 -7.27 0.39 -8.36
CA ILE A 72 -8.16 1.13 -7.47
C ILE A 72 -9.47 0.38 -7.25
N ALA A 73 -10.04 -0.18 -8.31
CA ALA A 73 -11.24 -0.98 -8.19
C ALA A 73 -11.01 -2.20 -7.28
N ALA A 74 -9.84 -2.84 -7.43
CA ALA A 74 -9.49 -3.98 -6.59
C ALA A 74 -9.34 -3.58 -5.12
N MET A 75 -8.84 -2.37 -4.85
CA MET A 75 -8.81 -1.84 -3.48
C MET A 75 -10.22 -1.70 -2.92
N ASN A 76 -11.10 -1.11 -3.71
CA ASN A 76 -12.49 -0.90 -3.25
C ASN A 76 -13.26 -2.20 -3.07
N GLU A 77 -12.86 -3.25 -3.77
CA GLU A 77 -13.45 -4.58 -3.62
C GLU A 77 -12.82 -5.37 -2.47
N GLY A 78 -11.64 -4.96 -2.02
CA GLY A 78 -10.92 -5.65 -0.97
C GLY A 78 -10.03 -6.78 -1.44
N SER A 79 -9.81 -6.92 -2.75
CA SER A 79 -8.91 -7.94 -3.28
C SER A 79 -7.45 -7.49 -3.29
N VAL A 80 -7.20 -6.18 -3.27
CA VAL A 80 -5.87 -5.62 -3.01
C VAL A 80 -5.96 -4.87 -1.69
N ARG A 81 -5.11 -5.25 -0.75
CA ARG A 81 -5.18 -4.74 0.61
C ARG A 81 -4.11 -3.69 0.92
N VAL A 82 -2.99 -3.69 0.19
CA VAL A 82 -1.89 -2.75 0.42
C VAL A 82 -1.45 -2.17 -0.91
N LEU A 83 -1.47 -0.85 -1.02
CA LEU A 83 -1.05 -0.15 -2.23
C LEU A 83 0.06 0.85 -1.90
N PHE A 84 1.18 0.69 -2.59
CA PHE A 84 2.31 1.61 -2.48
C PHE A 84 2.22 2.65 -3.59
N GLY A 85 2.48 3.90 -3.24
CA GLY A 85 2.41 4.97 -4.22
C GLY A 85 3.08 6.24 -3.74
N SER A 86 2.82 7.35 -4.44
CA SER A 86 3.29 8.67 -4.07
C SER A 86 2.12 9.53 -3.62
N THR A 87 2.41 10.60 -2.88
CA THR A 87 1.35 11.48 -2.39
C THR A 87 0.66 12.24 -3.51
N SER A 88 1.31 12.39 -4.66
CA SER A 88 0.68 13.03 -5.81
C SER A 88 -0.57 12.30 -6.27
N MET A 89 -0.67 11.02 -5.97
CA MET A 89 -1.86 10.25 -6.30
C MET A 89 -3.10 10.71 -5.56
N LEU A 90 -2.92 11.23 -4.35
CA LEU A 90 -4.05 11.71 -3.57
C LEU A 90 -4.72 12.92 -4.22
N GLY A 91 -3.96 13.69 -5.00
CA GLY A 91 -4.47 14.87 -5.67
C GLY A 91 -5.10 14.62 -7.01
N THR A 92 -5.14 13.38 -7.48
CA THR A 92 -5.63 13.06 -8.82
C THR A 92 -7.05 12.50 -8.85
N GLY A 93 -7.80 12.69 -7.78
CA GLY A 93 -9.17 12.22 -7.72
C GLY A 93 -9.29 10.71 -7.52
N VAL A 94 -8.29 10.11 -6.94
CA VAL A 94 -8.31 8.68 -6.65
C VAL A 94 -9.40 8.39 -5.63
N ASN A 95 -10.34 7.53 -5.98
CA ASN A 95 -11.43 7.15 -5.09
C ASN A 95 -11.24 5.71 -4.63
N ALA A 96 -10.37 5.54 -3.64
CA ALA A 96 -10.04 4.23 -3.09
C ALA A 96 -10.20 4.21 -1.57
N GLN A 97 -11.16 4.98 -1.06
CA GLN A 97 -11.33 5.18 0.38
C GLN A 97 -12.30 4.21 1.03
N LYS A 98 -13.02 3.45 0.24
CA LYS A 98 -14.13 2.65 0.72
C LYS A 98 -13.76 1.73 1.88
N ARG A 99 -12.59 1.13 1.82
CA ARG A 99 -12.13 0.18 2.83
C ARG A 99 -10.86 0.65 3.53
N CYS A 100 -10.46 1.90 3.32
CA CYS A 100 -9.18 2.40 3.83
C CYS A 100 -9.21 2.51 5.37
N VAL A 101 -8.25 1.86 6.00
CA VAL A 101 -8.13 1.88 7.47
C VAL A 101 -6.83 2.53 7.94
N ALA A 102 -5.84 2.71 7.06
CA ALA A 102 -4.59 3.34 7.44
C ALA A 102 -3.85 3.90 6.25
N ILE A 103 -3.10 4.94 6.48
CA ILE A 103 -2.17 5.53 5.52
C ILE A 103 -0.82 5.63 6.22
N HIS A 104 0.21 5.10 5.58
CA HIS A 104 1.57 5.11 6.11
C HIS A 104 2.43 6.02 5.24
N HIS A 105 3.13 6.96 5.87
CA HIS A 105 4.03 7.88 5.17
C HIS A 105 5.46 7.52 5.53
N LEU A 106 6.26 7.14 4.54
CA LEU A 106 7.62 6.67 4.77
C LEU A 106 8.65 7.79 4.84
N ASP A 107 8.29 8.99 4.42
CA ASP A 107 9.24 10.08 4.21
C ASP A 107 9.48 10.94 5.43
N THR A 108 8.76 10.72 6.50
CA THR A 108 8.89 11.54 7.69
C THR A 108 9.22 10.69 8.90
N PRO A 109 10.05 11.21 9.81
CA PRO A 109 10.38 10.47 11.04
C PRO A 109 9.21 10.38 12.03
N TRP A 110 8.22 11.24 11.92
CA TRP A 110 7.03 11.20 12.79
C TRP A 110 5.82 10.74 12.03
N VAL A 111 5.90 9.54 11.60
CA VAL A 111 4.82 8.97 10.79
C VAL A 111 3.58 8.77 11.63
N ARG A 112 2.43 9.17 11.09
CA ARG A 112 1.13 8.84 11.63
C ARG A 112 0.44 7.89 10.69
N HIS A 113 -0.09 6.83 11.25
CA HIS A 113 -0.58 5.73 10.44
C HIS A 113 -2.08 5.58 10.46
N GLU A 114 -2.74 6.15 11.43
CA GLU A 114 -4.16 5.92 11.59
C GLU A 114 -4.99 6.84 10.74
N VAL A 115 -6.02 6.30 10.16
CA VAL A 115 -6.97 7.08 9.40
C VAL A 115 -8.33 7.02 10.05
N ALA A 116 -8.59 5.98 10.65
CA ALA A 116 -9.92 5.84 11.15
C ALA A 116 -10.33 6.04 12.41
#